data_2937b0bb2ae8a049d744e5451a950642
#
_entry.id   2937b0bb2ae8a049d744e5451a950642
#
_cell.length_a   1.000
_cell.length_b   1.000
_cell.length_c   1.000
_cell.angle_alpha   90.00
_cell.angle_beta   90.00
_cell.angle_gamma   90.00
#
_symmetry.space_group_name_H-M   'P 1'
#
loop_
_entity.id
_entity.type
_entity.pdbx_description
1 polymer ?
#
loop_
_entity_poly.entity_id
_entity_poly.type
_entity_poly.pdbx_seq_one_letter_code
_entity_poly.pdbx_strand_id
1 'polypeptide(L)'
;EAQVLLPGHGLPIFGAERVRAALLDTADYLDSLYRQTLEALNRGATVYEIIETVKPPASLADRPYLQPVYDEPEFIVRNVVRCLGGWYSGVPSELKPAPRGQQAREIAEVAGGVAKLVARAEACRARGDLKMASHWADWAVEADPDSREAHAARAAIYAERVDAESSTMSKGIFRAAANESKARATAS
;
A
#
# COMPACT_ATOMS: atom_id res chain seq x y z
N GLU A 1 22.31 -23.33 -20.51
CA GLU A 1 21.75 -21.98 -20.22
C GLU A 1 20.30 -21.90 -20.71
N ALA A 2 19.42 -21.29 -19.92
CA ALA A 2 18.00 -21.10 -20.29
C ALA A 2 17.93 -20.12 -21.46
N GLN A 3 17.14 -20.47 -22.49
CA GLN A 3 16.92 -19.64 -23.68
C GLN A 3 15.62 -18.82 -23.60
N VAL A 4 14.71 -19.22 -22.72
CA VAL A 4 13.40 -18.58 -22.55
C VAL A 4 13.07 -18.53 -21.06
N LEU A 5 12.60 -17.37 -20.60
CA LEU A 5 12.01 -17.16 -19.28
C LEU A 5 10.54 -16.79 -19.48
N LEU A 6 9.65 -17.60 -18.89
CA LEU A 6 8.21 -17.35 -18.85
C LEU A 6 7.85 -16.94 -17.42
N PRO A 7 7.73 -15.63 -17.12
CA PRO A 7 7.34 -15.18 -15.80
C PRO A 7 5.85 -15.46 -15.54
N GLY A 8 5.46 -15.60 -14.28
CA GLY A 8 4.04 -15.71 -13.91
C GLY A 8 3.24 -14.44 -14.21
N HIS A 9 3.90 -13.28 -14.19
CA HIS A 9 3.36 -11.98 -14.55
C HIS A 9 4.40 -11.22 -15.38
N GLY A 10 3.98 -10.65 -16.51
CA GLY A 10 4.84 -9.95 -17.45
C GLY A 10 5.01 -10.69 -18.77
N LEU A 11 5.83 -10.14 -19.66
CA LEU A 11 6.09 -10.70 -21.00
C LEU A 11 7.21 -11.76 -20.97
N PRO A 12 7.16 -12.77 -21.87
CA PRO A 12 8.25 -13.72 -22.05
C PRO A 12 9.56 -13.02 -22.44
N ILE A 13 10.69 -13.52 -21.90
CA ILE A 13 12.03 -13.04 -22.22
C ILE A 13 12.76 -14.14 -23.01
N PHE A 14 13.27 -13.78 -24.19
CA PHE A 14 13.98 -14.69 -25.10
C PHE A 14 15.46 -14.33 -25.22
N GLY A 15 16.30 -15.36 -25.35
CA GLY A 15 17.75 -15.27 -25.50
C GLY A 15 18.49 -15.44 -24.17
N ALA A 16 19.51 -16.33 -24.18
CA ALA A 16 20.23 -16.75 -22.97
C ALA A 16 20.81 -15.57 -22.17
N GLU A 17 21.46 -14.63 -22.85
CA GLU A 17 22.05 -13.45 -22.19
C GLU A 17 20.98 -12.56 -21.52
N ARG A 18 19.86 -12.33 -22.20
CA ARG A 18 18.74 -11.53 -21.66
C ARG A 18 18.07 -12.23 -20.49
N VAL A 19 17.87 -13.54 -20.59
CA VAL A 19 17.32 -14.36 -19.50
C VAL A 19 18.25 -14.30 -18.29
N ARG A 20 19.56 -14.47 -18.51
CA ARG A 20 20.55 -14.38 -17.44
C ARG A 20 20.56 -13.00 -16.78
N ALA A 21 20.58 -11.93 -17.57
CA ALA A 21 20.54 -10.56 -17.05
C ALA A 21 19.27 -10.32 -16.20
N ALA A 22 18.09 -10.73 -16.69
CA ALA A 22 16.85 -10.58 -15.97
C ALA A 22 16.86 -11.34 -14.63
N LEU A 23 17.38 -12.55 -14.59
CA LEU A 23 17.47 -13.34 -13.35
C LEU A 23 18.46 -12.74 -12.34
N LEU A 24 19.63 -12.24 -12.80
CA LEU A 24 20.63 -11.62 -11.93
C LEU A 24 20.12 -10.27 -11.40
N ASP A 25 19.57 -9.41 -12.26
CA ASP A 25 18.99 -8.13 -11.85
C ASP A 25 17.84 -8.35 -10.84
N THR A 26 17.03 -9.40 -11.03
CA THR A 26 15.95 -9.75 -10.07
C THR A 26 16.55 -10.22 -8.73
N ALA A 27 17.60 -11.03 -8.75
CA ALA A 27 18.28 -11.47 -7.54
C ALA A 27 18.87 -10.28 -6.77
N ASP A 28 19.58 -9.38 -7.45
CA ASP A 28 20.19 -8.20 -6.86
C ASP A 28 19.12 -7.23 -6.30
N TYR A 29 18.00 -7.07 -7.00
CA TYR A 29 16.86 -6.27 -6.55
C TYR A 29 16.27 -6.82 -5.25
N LEU A 30 15.98 -8.11 -5.20
CA LEU A 30 15.41 -8.77 -4.02
C LEU A 30 16.41 -8.79 -2.84
N ASP A 31 17.69 -9.09 -3.10
CA ASP A 31 18.74 -9.07 -2.07
C ASP A 31 18.90 -7.67 -1.47
N SER A 32 18.84 -6.62 -2.29
CA SER A 32 18.87 -5.25 -1.83
C SER A 32 17.72 -4.91 -0.88
N LEU A 33 16.47 -5.24 -1.26
CA LEU A 33 15.31 -5.02 -0.39
C LEU A 33 15.40 -5.84 0.90
N TYR A 34 15.85 -7.09 0.81
CA TYR A 34 16.02 -7.98 1.95
C TYR A 34 17.06 -7.42 2.94
N ARG A 35 18.25 -7.04 2.46
CA ARG A 35 19.33 -6.51 3.32
C ARG A 35 18.95 -5.20 3.99
N GLN A 36 18.38 -4.26 3.24
CA GLN A 36 17.91 -2.99 3.81
C GLN A 36 16.85 -3.23 4.90
N THR A 37 15.91 -4.15 4.64
CA THR A 37 14.87 -4.50 5.62
C THR A 37 15.47 -5.14 6.88
N LEU A 38 16.38 -6.10 6.71
CA LEU A 38 17.06 -6.77 7.83
C LEU A 38 17.87 -5.79 8.67
N GLU A 39 18.60 -4.89 8.01
CA GLU A 39 19.37 -3.85 8.70
C GLU A 39 18.47 -2.90 9.48
N ALA A 40 17.33 -2.49 8.91
CA ALA A 40 16.37 -1.65 9.61
C ALA A 40 15.72 -2.37 10.81
N LEU A 41 15.38 -3.65 10.68
CA LEU A 41 14.90 -4.49 11.79
C LEU A 41 15.93 -4.58 12.91
N ASN A 42 17.21 -4.80 12.58
CA ASN A 42 18.29 -4.89 13.55
C ASN A 42 18.54 -3.57 14.30
N ARG A 43 18.15 -2.44 13.71
CA ARG A 43 18.16 -1.12 14.38
C ARG A 43 16.90 -0.85 15.22
N GLY A 44 15.93 -1.76 15.23
CA GLY A 44 14.67 -1.61 15.95
C GLY A 44 13.66 -0.69 15.27
N ALA A 45 13.77 -0.48 13.96
CA ALA A 45 12.80 0.33 13.22
C ALA A 45 11.41 -0.34 13.20
N THR A 46 10.36 0.46 13.24
CA THR A 46 8.97 0.02 13.09
C THR A 46 8.70 -0.43 11.64
N VAL A 47 7.67 -1.25 11.44
CA VAL A 47 7.27 -1.65 10.08
C VAL A 47 6.96 -0.45 9.18
N TYR A 48 6.44 0.63 9.73
CA TYR A 48 6.10 1.86 9.00
C TYR A 48 7.36 2.58 8.51
N GLU A 49 8.35 2.76 9.39
CA GLU A 49 9.65 3.35 9.03
C GLU A 49 10.39 2.50 7.99
N ILE A 50 10.32 1.18 8.10
CA ILE A 50 10.95 0.26 7.14
C ILE A 50 10.33 0.44 5.75
N ILE A 51 9.00 0.44 5.65
CA ILE A 51 8.29 0.63 4.36
C ILE A 51 8.58 2.01 3.75
N GLU A 52 8.72 3.04 4.59
CA GLU A 52 9.03 4.38 4.13
C GLU A 52 10.46 4.50 3.61
N THR A 53 11.42 3.85 4.25
CA THR A 53 12.85 4.04 3.99
C THR A 53 13.47 3.05 3.04
N VAL A 54 13.01 1.78 3.02
CA VAL A 54 13.54 0.76 2.13
C VAL A 54 13.07 0.99 0.70
N LYS A 55 14.01 1.11 -0.23
CA LYS A 55 13.73 1.41 -1.64
C LYS A 55 14.51 0.47 -2.57
N PRO A 56 13.95 0.18 -3.74
CA PRO A 56 14.68 -0.53 -4.78
C PRO A 56 15.99 0.19 -5.16
N PRO A 57 17.01 -0.56 -5.62
CA PRO A 57 18.23 0.06 -6.14
C PRO A 57 17.93 0.94 -7.35
N ALA A 58 18.39 2.19 -7.32
CA ALA A 58 18.15 3.15 -8.40
C ALA A 58 18.71 2.66 -9.75
N SER A 59 19.81 1.88 -9.75
CA SER A 59 20.42 1.31 -10.94
C SER A 59 19.55 0.26 -11.66
N LEU A 60 18.52 -0.25 -10.98
CA LEU A 60 17.59 -1.28 -11.50
C LEU A 60 16.17 -0.71 -11.72
N ALA A 61 15.92 0.56 -11.38
CA ALA A 61 14.58 1.15 -11.43
C ALA A 61 13.95 1.16 -12.82
N ASP A 62 14.76 1.30 -13.87
CA ASP A 62 14.28 1.39 -15.26
C ASP A 62 14.20 0.04 -15.97
N ARG A 63 14.47 -1.07 -15.29
CA ARG A 63 14.38 -2.41 -15.90
C ARG A 63 12.94 -2.80 -16.18
N PRO A 64 12.56 -3.07 -17.45
CA PRO A 64 11.14 -3.35 -17.78
C PRO A 64 10.57 -4.59 -17.07
N TYR A 65 11.41 -5.59 -16.81
CA TYR A 65 11.03 -6.84 -16.12
C TYR A 65 11.01 -6.72 -14.58
N LEU A 66 11.40 -5.57 -14.01
CA LEU A 66 11.34 -5.28 -12.58
C LEU A 66 10.25 -4.25 -12.25
N GLN A 67 9.46 -3.83 -13.24
CA GLN A 67 8.33 -2.92 -12.98
C GLN A 67 7.25 -3.63 -12.16
N PRO A 68 6.63 -2.94 -11.19
CA PRO A 68 5.65 -3.53 -10.29
C PRO A 68 4.30 -3.74 -10.99
N VAL A 69 4.18 -4.78 -11.80
CA VAL A 69 2.94 -5.11 -12.53
C VAL A 69 1.98 -5.98 -11.71
N TYR A 70 2.48 -6.75 -10.76
CA TYR A 70 1.70 -7.59 -9.85
C TYR A 70 2.01 -7.28 -8.40
N ASP A 71 3.18 -7.64 -7.93
CA ASP A 71 3.72 -7.34 -6.59
C ASP A 71 4.50 -6.02 -6.64
N GLU A 72 4.81 -5.45 -5.50
CA GLU A 72 5.55 -4.21 -5.39
C GLU A 72 6.51 -4.19 -4.18
N PRO A 73 7.50 -3.29 -4.16
CA PRO A 73 8.54 -3.27 -3.13
C PRO A 73 8.02 -3.27 -1.70
N GLU A 74 6.97 -2.47 -1.43
CA GLU A 74 6.36 -2.41 -0.10
C GLU A 74 5.79 -3.75 0.38
N PHE A 75 5.27 -4.58 -0.54
CA PHE A 75 4.73 -5.90 -0.18
C PHE A 75 5.85 -6.89 0.09
N ILE A 76 6.92 -6.85 -0.71
CA ILE A 76 8.13 -7.65 -0.50
C ILE A 76 8.73 -7.31 0.87
N VAL A 77 8.89 -6.03 1.18
CA VAL A 77 9.39 -5.53 2.46
C VAL A 77 8.51 -6.02 3.63
N ARG A 78 7.18 -5.91 3.53
CA ARG A 78 6.25 -6.43 4.54
C ARG A 78 6.40 -7.93 4.75
N ASN A 79 6.61 -8.70 3.69
CA ASN A 79 6.83 -10.15 3.77
C ASN A 79 8.16 -10.47 4.47
N VAL A 80 9.23 -9.74 4.19
CA VAL A 80 10.52 -9.89 4.88
C VAL A 80 10.37 -9.56 6.37
N VAL A 81 9.73 -8.45 6.71
CA VAL A 81 9.42 -8.09 8.11
C VAL A 81 8.65 -9.20 8.80
N ARG A 82 7.60 -9.72 8.16
CA ARG A 82 6.77 -10.81 8.72
C ARG A 82 7.58 -12.09 8.97
N CYS A 83 8.48 -12.43 8.04
CA CYS A 83 9.31 -13.63 8.16
C CYS A 83 10.37 -13.52 9.26
N LEU A 84 10.98 -12.36 9.43
CA LEU A 84 12.15 -12.16 10.31
C LEU A 84 11.80 -11.44 11.61
N GLY A 85 10.94 -10.42 11.55
CA GLY A 85 10.53 -9.58 12.69
C GLY A 85 9.25 -10.05 13.38
N GLY A 86 8.50 -10.95 12.74
CA GLY A 86 7.24 -11.46 13.27
C GLY A 86 6.05 -10.54 12.96
N TRP A 87 5.09 -10.51 13.87
CA TRP A 87 3.78 -9.87 13.67
C TRP A 87 3.64 -8.50 14.33
N TYR A 88 4.55 -8.14 15.24
CA TYR A 88 4.49 -6.88 15.96
C TYR A 88 5.00 -5.72 15.09
N SER A 89 4.19 -4.66 15.00
CA SER A 89 4.48 -3.51 14.13
C SER A 89 5.62 -2.59 14.64
N GLY A 90 6.02 -2.74 15.92
CA GLY A 90 6.94 -1.82 16.58
C GLY A 90 6.23 -0.65 17.27
N VAL A 91 4.90 -0.53 17.15
CA VAL A 91 4.09 0.52 17.78
C VAL A 91 3.36 -0.05 19.00
N PRO A 92 3.69 0.37 20.24
CA PRO A 92 3.13 -0.25 21.45
C PRO A 92 1.61 -0.21 21.56
N SER A 93 0.96 0.84 21.09
CA SER A 93 -0.51 0.95 21.09
C SER A 93 -1.21 -0.06 20.18
N GLU A 94 -0.50 -0.58 19.17
CA GLU A 94 -1.03 -1.59 18.25
C GLU A 94 -0.85 -3.04 18.76
N LEU A 95 -0.16 -3.24 19.90
CA LEU A 95 -0.03 -4.55 20.53
C LEU A 95 -1.39 -5.08 21.01
N LYS A 96 -2.19 -4.21 21.62
CA LYS A 96 -3.58 -4.46 22.04
C LYS A 96 -4.42 -3.22 21.72
N PRO A 97 -4.74 -3.00 20.43
CA PRO A 97 -5.35 -1.75 19.99
C PRO A 97 -6.78 -1.61 20.49
N ALA A 98 -7.21 -0.38 20.73
CA ALA A 98 -8.61 -0.07 20.84
C ALA A 98 -9.32 -0.41 19.50
N PRO A 99 -10.64 -0.75 19.52
CA PRO A 99 -11.38 -0.98 18.27
C PRO A 99 -11.28 0.21 17.31
N ARG A 100 -11.07 -0.08 16.02
CA ARG A 100 -10.86 0.97 15.00
C ARG A 100 -11.98 2.00 14.96
N GLY A 101 -13.24 1.56 15.03
CA GLY A 101 -14.39 2.48 15.10
C GLY A 101 -14.40 3.37 16.36
N GLN A 102 -13.87 2.89 17.49
CA GLN A 102 -13.70 3.74 18.67
C GLN A 102 -12.62 4.80 18.43
N GLN A 103 -11.46 4.42 17.91
CA GLN A 103 -10.38 5.35 17.56
C GLN A 103 -10.88 6.43 16.59
N ALA A 104 -11.63 6.01 15.56
CA ALA A 104 -12.18 6.92 14.56
C ALA A 104 -13.19 7.91 15.14
N ARG A 105 -14.05 7.48 16.09
CA ARG A 105 -14.98 8.40 16.79
C ARG A 105 -14.25 9.42 17.64
N GLU A 106 -13.21 9.04 18.38
CA GLU A 106 -12.37 9.98 19.14
C GLU A 106 -11.71 11.02 18.21
N ILE A 107 -11.17 10.57 17.07
CA ILE A 107 -10.60 11.47 16.07
C ILE A 107 -11.68 12.42 15.51
N ALA A 108 -12.88 11.90 15.22
CA ALA A 108 -13.98 12.71 14.72
C ALA A 108 -14.43 13.76 15.74
N GLU A 109 -14.52 13.41 17.01
CA GLU A 109 -14.89 14.33 18.10
C GLU A 109 -13.88 15.48 18.19
N VAL A 110 -12.60 15.18 18.26
CA VAL A 110 -11.52 16.19 18.33
C VAL A 110 -11.50 17.07 17.08
N ALA A 111 -11.81 16.52 15.91
CA ALA A 111 -11.84 17.25 14.63
C ALA A 111 -13.09 18.14 14.47
N GLY A 112 -14.14 17.93 15.28
CA GLY A 112 -15.42 18.64 15.17
C GLY A 112 -16.45 17.91 14.30
N GLY A 113 -16.39 16.59 14.23
CA GLY A 113 -17.38 15.70 13.60
C GLY A 113 -16.92 15.07 12.29
N VAL A 114 -17.67 14.05 11.85
CA VAL A 114 -17.39 13.26 10.64
C VAL A 114 -17.29 14.13 9.38
N ALA A 115 -18.14 15.14 9.23
CA ALA A 115 -18.10 16.07 8.10
C ALA A 115 -16.75 16.81 7.99
N LYS A 116 -16.07 17.05 9.11
CA LYS A 116 -14.73 17.64 9.10
C LYS A 116 -13.66 16.66 8.62
N LEU A 117 -13.82 15.36 8.93
CA LEU A 117 -12.94 14.31 8.40
C LEU A 117 -13.11 14.19 6.88
N VAL A 118 -14.37 14.22 6.38
CA VAL A 118 -14.66 14.21 4.94
C VAL A 118 -14.04 15.43 4.25
N ALA A 119 -14.25 16.62 4.78
CA ALA A 119 -13.66 17.85 4.23
C ALA A 119 -12.13 17.79 4.21
N ARG A 120 -11.50 17.18 5.23
CA ARG A 120 -10.05 17.01 5.27
C ARG A 120 -9.58 15.99 4.25
N ALA A 121 -10.31 14.88 4.06
CA ALA A 121 -10.05 13.89 3.02
C ALA A 121 -10.05 14.53 1.63
N GLU A 122 -11.09 15.31 1.31
CA GLU A 122 -11.20 16.03 0.03
C GLU A 122 -10.11 17.10 -0.14
N ALA A 123 -9.72 17.81 0.91
CA ALA A 123 -8.60 18.74 0.87
C ALA A 123 -7.25 18.04 0.59
N CYS A 124 -7.04 16.83 1.13
CA CYS A 124 -5.88 16.00 0.81
C CYS A 124 -5.91 15.52 -0.64
N ARG A 125 -7.08 15.05 -1.09
CA ARG A 125 -7.32 14.61 -2.47
C ARG A 125 -7.03 15.73 -3.47
N ALA A 126 -7.55 16.92 -3.23
CA ALA A 126 -7.40 18.07 -4.11
C ALA A 126 -5.93 18.51 -4.31
N ARG A 127 -5.04 18.24 -3.35
CA ARG A 127 -3.60 18.50 -3.49
C ARG A 127 -2.79 17.28 -3.95
N GLY A 128 -3.46 16.18 -4.33
CA GLY A 128 -2.81 14.95 -4.81
C GLY A 128 -2.28 14.03 -3.72
N ASP A 129 -2.52 14.32 -2.43
CA ASP A 129 -2.08 13.48 -1.31
C ASP A 129 -3.10 12.36 -1.04
N LEU A 130 -3.16 11.40 -1.99
CA LEU A 130 -4.12 10.30 -1.93
C LEU A 130 -3.86 9.34 -0.76
N LYS A 131 -2.62 9.23 -0.27
CA LYS A 131 -2.30 8.41 0.91
C LYS A 131 -3.00 8.96 2.14
N MET A 132 -2.82 10.24 2.44
CA MET A 132 -3.50 10.89 3.56
C MET A 132 -5.01 11.04 3.35
N ALA A 133 -5.46 11.28 2.12
CA ALA A 133 -6.89 11.31 1.79
C ALA A 133 -7.57 9.99 2.18
N SER A 134 -6.94 8.83 1.88
CA SER A 134 -7.45 7.51 2.25
C SER A 134 -7.61 7.35 3.76
N HIS A 135 -6.63 7.76 4.56
CA HIS A 135 -6.72 7.67 6.03
C HIS A 135 -7.89 8.49 6.59
N TRP A 136 -8.03 9.74 6.13
CA TRP A 136 -9.14 10.59 6.57
C TRP A 136 -10.50 10.02 6.16
N ALA A 137 -10.62 9.47 4.95
CA ALA A 137 -11.85 8.85 4.47
C ALA A 137 -12.17 7.55 5.23
N ASP A 138 -11.16 6.71 5.53
CA ASP A 138 -11.34 5.51 6.33
C ASP A 138 -11.81 5.85 7.74
N TRP A 139 -11.20 6.82 8.42
CA TRP A 139 -11.66 7.29 9.73
C TRP A 139 -13.10 7.85 9.68
N ALA A 140 -13.48 8.55 8.60
CA ALA A 140 -14.84 9.08 8.47
C ALA A 140 -15.88 7.94 8.42
N VAL A 141 -15.66 6.90 7.60
CA VAL A 141 -16.60 5.76 7.51
C VAL A 141 -16.53 4.84 8.72
N GLU A 142 -15.39 4.74 9.40
CA GLU A 142 -15.27 3.98 10.65
C GLU A 142 -15.91 4.69 11.85
N ALA A 143 -15.91 6.03 11.87
CA ALA A 143 -16.59 6.82 12.89
C ALA A 143 -18.11 6.79 12.74
N ASP A 144 -18.60 6.86 11.50
CA ASP A 144 -20.02 6.79 11.14
C ASP A 144 -20.22 5.89 9.90
N PRO A 145 -20.43 4.57 10.12
CA PRO A 145 -20.61 3.62 9.02
C PRO A 145 -21.87 3.83 8.16
N ASP A 146 -22.79 4.65 8.58
CA ASP A 146 -24.04 4.94 7.88
C ASP A 146 -23.97 6.27 7.10
N SER A 147 -22.88 7.01 7.24
CA SER A 147 -22.69 8.29 6.53
C SER A 147 -22.48 8.08 5.04
N ARG A 148 -23.50 8.37 4.24
CA ARG A 148 -23.45 8.32 2.77
C ARG A 148 -22.38 9.26 2.20
N GLU A 149 -22.23 10.44 2.80
CA GLU A 149 -21.21 11.42 2.37
C GLU A 149 -19.80 10.89 2.58
N ALA A 150 -19.51 10.28 3.74
CA ALA A 150 -18.23 9.67 4.02
C ALA A 150 -17.92 8.52 3.04
N HIS A 151 -18.91 7.67 2.77
CA HIS A 151 -18.78 6.60 1.80
C HIS A 151 -18.60 7.12 0.37
N ALA A 152 -19.27 8.18 -0.04
CA ALA A 152 -19.08 8.79 -1.35
C ALA A 152 -17.66 9.35 -1.53
N ALA A 153 -17.15 10.07 -0.54
CA ALA A 153 -15.78 10.57 -0.54
C ALA A 153 -14.75 9.43 -0.58
N ARG A 154 -14.92 8.39 0.26
CA ARG A 154 -14.05 7.22 0.29
C ARG A 154 -14.03 6.49 -1.05
N ALA A 155 -15.19 6.30 -1.68
CA ALA A 155 -15.30 5.65 -2.98
C ALA A 155 -14.52 6.40 -4.06
N ALA A 156 -14.65 7.74 -4.10
CA ALA A 156 -13.95 8.59 -5.07
C ALA A 156 -12.43 8.55 -4.87
N ILE A 157 -11.96 8.67 -3.63
CA ILE A 157 -10.52 8.65 -3.30
C ILE A 157 -9.89 7.31 -3.67
N TYR A 158 -10.53 6.18 -3.33
CA TYR A 158 -9.98 4.87 -3.69
C TYR A 158 -10.08 4.57 -5.19
N ALA A 159 -11.05 5.14 -5.92
CA ALA A 159 -11.07 5.06 -7.39
C ALA A 159 -9.85 5.77 -8.00
N GLU A 160 -9.51 6.97 -7.55
CA GLU A 160 -8.29 7.67 -7.99
C GLU A 160 -7.01 6.91 -7.63
N ARG A 161 -6.98 6.24 -6.46
CA ARG A 161 -5.85 5.37 -6.13
C ARG A 161 -5.71 4.20 -7.10
N VAL A 162 -6.81 3.59 -7.56
CA VAL A 162 -6.76 2.54 -8.59
C VAL A 162 -6.09 3.04 -9.86
N ASP A 163 -6.41 4.27 -10.28
CA ASP A 163 -5.87 4.85 -11.52
C ASP A 163 -4.39 5.21 -11.39
N ALA A 164 -3.94 5.57 -10.18
CA ALA A 164 -2.56 5.94 -9.90
C ALA A 164 -1.60 4.74 -9.74
N GLU A 165 -2.12 3.52 -9.55
CA GLU A 165 -1.29 2.35 -9.31
C GLU A 165 -0.90 1.61 -10.60
N SER A 166 0.26 0.95 -10.58
CA SER A 166 0.69 0.00 -11.61
C SER A 166 0.38 -1.45 -11.22
N SER A 167 0.59 -1.79 -9.94
CA SER A 167 0.40 -3.13 -9.38
C SER A 167 -1.06 -3.59 -9.46
N THR A 168 -1.29 -4.77 -10.04
CA THR A 168 -2.63 -5.36 -10.11
C THR A 168 -3.17 -5.76 -8.73
N MET A 169 -2.30 -6.10 -7.78
CA MET A 169 -2.69 -6.37 -6.39
C MET A 169 -3.21 -5.09 -5.72
N SER A 170 -2.47 -3.98 -5.80
CA SER A 170 -2.89 -2.69 -5.26
C SER A 170 -4.19 -2.22 -5.88
N LYS A 171 -4.30 -2.29 -7.22
CA LYS A 171 -5.55 -1.99 -7.95
C LYS A 171 -6.73 -2.83 -7.47
N GLY A 172 -6.52 -4.13 -7.23
CA GLY A 172 -7.55 -5.04 -6.76
C GLY A 172 -8.08 -4.63 -5.38
N ILE A 173 -7.19 -4.35 -4.44
CA ILE A 173 -7.52 -3.96 -3.06
C ILE A 173 -8.25 -2.61 -3.05
N PHE A 174 -7.72 -1.60 -3.73
CA PHE A 174 -8.34 -0.28 -3.77
C PHE A 174 -9.69 -0.28 -4.50
N ARG A 175 -9.83 -1.06 -5.57
CA ARG A 175 -11.11 -1.23 -6.27
C ARG A 175 -12.17 -1.88 -5.39
N ALA A 176 -11.80 -2.88 -4.59
CA ALA A 176 -12.72 -3.49 -3.63
C ALA A 176 -13.22 -2.46 -2.61
N ALA A 177 -12.32 -1.64 -2.04
CA ALA A 177 -12.67 -0.57 -1.11
C ALA A 177 -13.57 0.50 -1.74
N ALA A 178 -13.28 0.90 -2.99
CA ALA A 178 -14.10 1.85 -3.74
C ALA A 178 -15.52 1.31 -3.99
N ASN A 179 -15.63 0.06 -4.43
CA ASN A 179 -16.91 -0.58 -4.74
C ASN A 179 -17.77 -0.78 -3.50
N GLU A 180 -17.17 -1.23 -2.38
CA GLU A 180 -17.86 -1.35 -1.10
C GLU A 180 -18.47 -0.01 -0.66
N SER A 181 -17.68 1.05 -0.68
CA SER A 181 -18.17 2.38 -0.29
C SER A 181 -19.17 2.94 -1.28
N LYS A 182 -19.02 2.72 -2.58
CA LYS A 182 -20.02 3.12 -3.58
C LYS A 182 -21.37 2.47 -3.33
N ALA A 183 -21.39 1.18 -3.01
CA ALA A 183 -22.63 0.46 -2.69
C ALA A 183 -23.33 1.07 -1.46
N ARG A 184 -22.57 1.40 -0.40
CA ARG A 184 -23.12 2.02 0.81
C ARG A 184 -23.60 3.47 0.60
N ALA A 185 -22.89 4.25 -0.22
CA ALA A 185 -23.30 5.61 -0.56
C ALA A 185 -24.64 5.67 -1.29
N THR A 186 -24.99 4.61 -2.06
CA THR A 186 -26.20 4.53 -2.88
C THR A 186 -27.33 3.69 -2.27
N ALA A 187 -27.08 3.02 -1.15
CA ALA A 187 -28.12 2.24 -0.45
C ALA A 187 -29.27 3.14 0.01
N SER A 188 -30.49 2.70 -0.27
CA SER A 188 -31.74 3.41 0.09
C SER A 188 -32.05 3.28 1.56
#